data_443bd832bd77148faf3a708fedfb7a9f
#
_entry.id   443bd832bd77148faf3a708fedfb7a9f
#
_cell.length_a   1.000
_cell.length_b   1.000
_cell.length_c   1.000
_cell.angle_alpha   90.00
_cell.angle_beta   90.00
_cell.angle_gamma   90.00
#
_symmetry.space_group_name_H-M   'P 1'
#
loop_
_entity.id
_entity.type
_entity.pdbx_description
1 polymer ?
#
loop_
_entity_poly.entity_id
_entity_poly.type
_entity_poly.pdbx_seq_one_letter_code
_entity_poly.pdbx_strand_id
1 'polypeptide(L)'
;MVSGTLLLYVVLVLASLLVAALVALPLRRESPRLFVAVLLVVPVMAFALYRIVGTPAALDPDAVTAVAGDAPTMEEAIAELEAALERDPAQPEGWRLLARAHASLGNRERARDAYLAALKQIPDDPELLLEAAQAMAQAAPGNRFDDEALAMLHKALALDPGNQRARWFIGVVQRQRGEDADAVATWEALLADVDPDTAAALRTQIAIAREAAGMPPAPDAPAATGPATA
;
A
#
# COMPACT_ATOMS: atom_id res chain seq x y z
N MET A 1 -25.09 -18.31 29.66
CA MET A 1 -23.87 -18.11 28.84
C MET A 1 -23.12 -16.93 29.39
N VAL A 2 -21.91 -17.11 29.90
CA VAL A 2 -21.08 -16.00 30.40
C VAL A 2 -20.65 -15.21 29.16
N SER A 3 -20.98 -13.93 29.10
CA SER A 3 -20.61 -13.06 27.95
C SER A 3 -19.09 -13.14 27.76
N GLY A 4 -18.61 -13.25 26.50
CA GLY A 4 -17.18 -13.32 26.18
C GLY A 4 -16.37 -12.19 26.80
N THR A 5 -16.98 -11.00 26.95
CA THR A 5 -16.44 -9.83 27.65
C THR A 5 -16.13 -10.11 29.12
N LEU A 6 -17.02 -10.83 29.83
CA LEU A 6 -16.83 -11.17 31.24
C LEU A 6 -15.65 -12.16 31.41
N LEU A 7 -15.51 -13.12 30.51
CA LEU A 7 -14.38 -14.05 30.48
C LEU A 7 -13.05 -13.32 30.25
N LEU A 8 -13.03 -12.35 29.37
CA LEU A 8 -11.82 -11.56 29.04
C LEU A 8 -11.41 -10.65 30.22
N TYR A 9 -12.36 -10.00 30.89
CA TYR A 9 -12.08 -9.26 32.13
C TYR A 9 -11.51 -10.15 33.23
N VAL A 10 -12.07 -11.37 33.41
CA VAL A 10 -11.55 -12.33 34.38
C VAL A 10 -10.12 -12.74 34.05
N VAL A 11 -9.81 -13.03 32.79
CA VAL A 11 -8.44 -13.36 32.32
C VAL A 11 -7.47 -12.20 32.56
N LEU A 12 -7.85 -10.96 32.24
CA LEU A 12 -7.04 -9.75 32.45
C LEU A 12 -6.74 -9.53 33.97
N VAL A 13 -7.75 -9.68 34.81
CA VAL A 13 -7.58 -9.56 36.28
C VAL A 13 -6.67 -10.68 36.81
N LEU A 14 -6.86 -11.92 36.36
CA LEU A 14 -6.01 -13.04 36.79
C LEU A 14 -4.57 -12.88 36.34
N ALA A 15 -4.34 -12.42 35.08
CA ALA A 15 -3.00 -12.13 34.55
C ALA A 15 -2.32 -11.03 35.34
N SER A 16 -3.02 -9.92 35.65
CA SER A 16 -2.47 -8.81 36.44
C SER A 16 -2.18 -9.22 37.89
N LEU A 17 -3.00 -10.05 38.50
CA LEU A 17 -2.74 -10.62 39.82
C LEU A 17 -1.52 -11.52 39.83
N LEU A 18 -1.35 -12.36 38.80
CA LEU A 18 -0.20 -13.24 38.64
C LEU A 18 1.11 -12.44 38.53
N VAL A 19 1.14 -11.43 37.67
CA VAL A 19 2.30 -10.55 37.52
C VAL A 19 2.60 -9.77 38.80
N ALA A 20 1.57 -9.22 39.46
CA ALA A 20 1.75 -8.52 40.73
C ALA A 20 2.29 -9.44 41.83
N ALA A 21 1.81 -10.69 41.88
CA ALA A 21 2.29 -11.70 42.83
C ALA A 21 3.74 -12.08 42.57
N LEU A 22 4.14 -12.30 41.29
CA LEU A 22 5.50 -12.62 40.90
C LEU A 22 6.49 -11.51 41.26
N VAL A 23 6.13 -10.25 40.92
CA VAL A 23 6.97 -9.06 41.20
C VAL A 23 7.10 -8.79 42.69
N ALA A 24 6.01 -9.02 43.47
CA ALA A 24 5.97 -8.78 44.90
C ALA A 24 6.49 -9.95 45.77
N LEU A 25 6.81 -11.12 45.17
CA LEU A 25 7.31 -12.31 45.89
C LEU A 25 8.46 -12.00 46.85
N PRO A 26 9.50 -11.22 46.50
CA PRO A 26 10.58 -10.87 47.43
C PRO A 26 10.11 -10.05 48.64
N LEU A 27 9.09 -9.20 48.50
CA LEU A 27 8.53 -8.39 49.57
C LEU A 27 7.76 -9.20 50.60
N ARG A 28 7.32 -10.41 50.28
CA ARG A 28 6.56 -11.27 51.17
C ARG A 28 7.30 -11.59 52.47
N ARG A 29 8.64 -11.68 52.41
CA ARG A 29 9.48 -12.01 53.60
C ARG A 29 9.92 -10.77 54.36
N GLU A 30 10.14 -9.67 53.67
CA GLU A 30 10.66 -8.42 54.27
C GLU A 30 9.53 -7.52 54.80
N SER A 31 8.43 -7.43 54.08
CA SER A 31 7.32 -6.48 54.37
C SER A 31 5.97 -7.06 53.96
N PRO A 32 5.35 -7.93 54.73
CA PRO A 32 4.07 -8.58 54.33
C PRO A 32 2.93 -7.58 54.10
N ARG A 33 2.94 -6.43 54.76
CA ARG A 33 1.94 -5.36 54.53
C ARG A 33 2.10 -4.71 53.17
N LEU A 34 3.33 -4.48 52.69
CA LEU A 34 3.61 -3.94 51.35
C LEU A 34 3.27 -4.96 50.28
N PHE A 35 3.52 -6.26 50.52
CA PHE A 35 3.12 -7.32 49.61
C PHE A 35 1.62 -7.31 49.35
N VAL A 36 0.80 -7.23 50.40
CA VAL A 36 -0.67 -7.19 50.28
C VAL A 36 -1.13 -5.89 49.60
N ALA A 37 -0.51 -4.76 49.92
CA ALA A 37 -0.83 -3.49 49.27
C ALA A 37 -0.56 -3.51 47.75
N VAL A 38 0.58 -4.01 47.29
CA VAL A 38 0.90 -4.15 45.87
C VAL A 38 -0.06 -5.09 45.17
N LEU A 39 -0.40 -6.22 45.79
CA LEU A 39 -1.33 -7.20 45.25
C LEU A 39 -2.75 -6.65 45.02
N LEU A 40 -3.18 -5.69 45.83
CA LEU A 40 -4.49 -5.06 45.71
C LEU A 40 -4.46 -3.79 44.82
N VAL A 41 -3.44 -2.96 44.93
CA VAL A 41 -3.38 -1.67 44.24
C VAL A 41 -3.04 -1.81 42.75
N VAL A 42 -2.15 -2.71 42.39
CA VAL A 42 -1.73 -2.86 40.99
C VAL A 42 -2.86 -3.32 40.05
N PRO A 43 -3.66 -4.32 40.38
CA PRO A 43 -4.81 -4.71 39.54
C PRO A 43 -5.87 -3.62 39.44
N VAL A 44 -6.15 -2.92 40.57
CA VAL A 44 -7.14 -1.84 40.58
C VAL A 44 -6.66 -0.66 39.71
N MET A 45 -5.38 -0.28 39.80
CA MET A 45 -4.82 0.76 38.96
C MET A 45 -4.78 0.36 37.49
N ALA A 46 -4.40 -0.88 37.18
CA ALA A 46 -4.41 -1.41 35.83
C ALA A 46 -5.82 -1.41 35.22
N PHE A 47 -6.82 -1.81 36.01
CA PHE A 47 -8.22 -1.76 35.60
C PHE A 47 -8.73 -0.34 35.41
N ALA A 48 -8.41 0.58 36.33
CA ALA A 48 -8.78 2.00 36.20
C ALA A 48 -8.13 2.66 34.97
N LEU A 49 -6.83 2.41 34.75
CA LEU A 49 -6.11 2.89 33.58
C LEU A 49 -6.71 2.35 32.29
N TYR A 50 -7.02 1.06 32.25
CA TYR A 50 -7.70 0.44 31.11
C TYR A 50 -9.08 1.07 30.83
N ARG A 51 -9.84 1.45 31.87
CA ARG A 51 -11.15 2.11 31.72
C ARG A 51 -11.04 3.53 31.18
N ILE A 52 -9.90 4.22 31.42
CA ILE A 52 -9.69 5.61 31.01
C ILE A 52 -9.04 5.67 29.61
N VAL A 53 -8.05 4.81 29.34
CA VAL A 53 -7.24 4.87 28.12
C VAL A 53 -7.64 3.80 27.11
N GLY A 54 -8.19 2.67 27.59
CA GLY A 54 -8.64 1.57 26.74
C GLY A 54 -9.94 1.89 26.01
N THR A 55 -10.19 1.16 24.93
CA THR A 55 -11.45 1.18 24.19
C THR A 55 -12.28 -0.07 24.53
N PRO A 56 -12.94 -0.13 25.71
CA PRO A 56 -13.68 -1.32 26.14
C PRO A 56 -14.81 -1.70 25.17
N ALA A 57 -15.35 -0.73 24.42
CA ALA A 57 -16.34 -0.97 23.39
C ALA A 57 -15.79 -1.77 22.20
N ALA A 58 -14.48 -1.75 21.95
CA ALA A 58 -13.86 -2.54 20.88
C ALA A 58 -13.89 -4.06 21.15
N LEU A 59 -14.19 -4.48 22.38
CA LEU A 59 -14.31 -5.89 22.80
C LEU A 59 -15.76 -6.38 22.83
N ASP A 60 -16.72 -5.50 22.54
CA ASP A 60 -18.12 -5.83 22.44
C ASP A 60 -18.43 -6.25 21.00
N PRO A 61 -18.76 -7.54 20.73
CA PRO A 61 -19.07 -7.98 19.37
C PRO A 61 -20.26 -7.25 18.76
N ASP A 62 -21.21 -6.82 19.59
CA ASP A 62 -22.38 -6.08 19.12
C ASP A 62 -22.02 -4.61 18.80
N ALA A 63 -21.08 -4.01 19.52
CA ALA A 63 -20.55 -2.69 19.21
C ALA A 63 -19.69 -2.68 17.95
N VAL A 64 -18.90 -3.73 17.72
CA VAL A 64 -18.10 -3.89 16.50
C VAL A 64 -19.00 -4.06 15.28
N THR A 65 -20.08 -4.84 15.41
CA THR A 65 -21.07 -5.00 14.33
C THR A 65 -21.89 -3.74 14.09
N ALA A 66 -22.22 -2.96 15.11
CA ALA A 66 -22.91 -1.68 14.97
C ALA A 66 -22.03 -0.64 14.26
N VAL A 67 -20.76 -0.53 14.67
CA VAL A 67 -19.80 0.39 13.99
C VAL A 67 -19.53 -0.04 12.55
N ALA A 68 -19.50 -1.35 12.28
CA ALA A 68 -19.37 -1.86 10.90
C ALA A 68 -20.63 -1.64 10.06
N GLY A 69 -21.81 -1.59 10.68
CA GLY A 69 -23.09 -1.33 10.02
C GLY A 69 -23.33 0.15 9.68
N ASP A 70 -22.70 1.05 10.44
CA ASP A 70 -22.81 2.52 10.24
C ASP A 70 -21.62 3.10 9.44
N ALA A 71 -20.60 2.29 9.10
CA ALA A 71 -19.51 2.74 8.27
C ALA A 71 -20.00 2.92 6.82
N PRO A 72 -19.72 4.07 6.17
CA PRO A 72 -20.11 4.28 4.79
C PRO A 72 -19.50 3.21 3.89
N THR A 73 -20.28 2.74 2.93
CA THR A 73 -19.76 1.87 1.88
C THR A 73 -18.70 2.60 1.06
N MET A 74 -17.90 1.86 0.29
CA MET A 74 -16.90 2.48 -0.60
C MET A 74 -17.57 3.43 -1.60
N GLU A 75 -18.73 3.06 -2.11
CA GLU A 75 -19.52 3.86 -3.05
C GLU A 75 -20.03 5.14 -2.40
N GLU A 76 -20.52 5.09 -1.17
CA GLU A 76 -20.97 6.26 -0.41
C GLU A 76 -19.80 7.20 -0.09
N ALA A 77 -18.67 6.66 0.32
CA ALA A 77 -17.45 7.44 0.58
C ALA A 77 -16.92 8.14 -0.69
N ILE A 78 -17.00 7.47 -1.84
CA ILE A 78 -16.62 8.06 -3.13
C ILE A 78 -17.60 9.19 -3.48
N ALA A 79 -18.91 8.99 -3.35
CA ALA A 79 -19.89 10.01 -3.64
C ALA A 79 -19.76 11.26 -2.75
N GLU A 80 -19.43 11.05 -1.46
CA GLU A 80 -19.16 12.15 -0.54
C GLU A 80 -17.89 12.92 -0.93
N LEU A 81 -16.83 12.21 -1.32
CA LEU A 81 -15.59 12.82 -1.79
C LEU A 81 -15.79 13.56 -3.11
N GLU A 82 -16.53 13.02 -4.08
CA GLU A 82 -16.90 13.70 -5.31
C GLU A 82 -17.65 15.02 -5.00
N ALA A 83 -18.67 14.96 -4.13
CA ALA A 83 -19.41 16.14 -3.73
C ALA A 83 -18.57 17.17 -2.96
N ALA A 84 -17.55 16.74 -2.23
CA ALA A 84 -16.61 17.63 -1.55
C ALA A 84 -15.70 18.34 -2.58
N LEU A 85 -15.20 17.62 -3.56
CA LEU A 85 -14.32 18.15 -4.63
C LEU A 85 -15.08 19.04 -5.62
N GLU A 86 -16.38 18.82 -5.82
CA GLU A 86 -17.23 19.76 -6.58
C GLU A 86 -17.36 21.12 -5.89
N ARG A 87 -17.45 21.13 -4.55
CA ARG A 87 -17.55 22.36 -3.75
C ARG A 87 -16.22 23.10 -3.61
N ASP A 88 -15.15 22.35 -3.48
CA ASP A 88 -13.78 22.85 -3.38
C ASP A 88 -12.84 22.00 -4.24
N PRO A 89 -12.68 22.33 -5.52
CA PRO A 89 -11.85 21.59 -6.45
C PRO A 89 -10.34 21.81 -6.25
N ALA A 90 -9.91 22.76 -5.40
CA ALA A 90 -8.51 23.08 -5.17
C ALA A 90 -7.84 22.15 -4.15
N GLN A 91 -8.11 20.84 -4.24
CA GLN A 91 -7.62 19.80 -3.34
C GLN A 91 -6.94 18.67 -4.14
N PRO A 92 -5.67 18.81 -4.52
CA PRO A 92 -4.99 17.81 -5.36
C PRO A 92 -4.93 16.42 -4.70
N GLU A 93 -4.74 16.35 -3.39
CA GLU A 93 -4.74 15.09 -2.64
C GLU A 93 -6.12 14.43 -2.63
N GLY A 94 -7.19 15.21 -2.58
CA GLY A 94 -8.56 14.72 -2.69
C GLY A 94 -8.82 14.07 -4.06
N TRP A 95 -8.39 14.72 -5.13
CA TRP A 95 -8.47 14.16 -6.49
C TRP A 95 -7.62 12.90 -6.64
N ARG A 96 -6.41 12.86 -6.06
CA ARG A 96 -5.56 11.69 -6.05
C ARG A 96 -6.19 10.51 -5.29
N LEU A 97 -6.83 10.78 -4.15
CA LEU A 97 -7.58 9.78 -3.39
C LEU A 97 -8.76 9.23 -4.19
N LEU A 98 -9.55 10.11 -4.81
CA LEU A 98 -10.67 9.73 -5.68
C LEU A 98 -10.20 8.86 -6.85
N ALA A 99 -9.08 9.21 -7.48
CA ALA A 99 -8.50 8.45 -8.57
C ALA A 99 -8.14 7.02 -8.13
N ARG A 100 -7.49 6.87 -6.98
CA ARG A 100 -7.14 5.54 -6.41
C ARG A 100 -8.38 4.73 -6.07
N ALA A 101 -9.42 5.36 -5.52
CA ALA A 101 -10.69 4.70 -5.22
C ALA A 101 -11.35 4.18 -6.50
N HIS A 102 -11.44 4.98 -7.54
CA HIS A 102 -11.97 4.54 -8.83
C HIS A 102 -11.12 3.45 -9.47
N ALA A 103 -9.79 3.55 -9.38
CA ALA A 103 -8.89 2.51 -9.90
C ALA A 103 -9.11 1.16 -9.20
N SER A 104 -9.32 1.16 -7.88
CA SER A 104 -9.60 -0.06 -7.11
C SER A 104 -10.93 -0.73 -7.48
N LEU A 105 -11.91 0.05 -7.91
CA LEU A 105 -13.20 -0.43 -8.41
C LEU A 105 -13.19 -0.79 -9.91
N GLY A 106 -12.05 -0.61 -10.60
CA GLY A 106 -11.94 -0.85 -12.04
C GLY A 106 -12.57 0.24 -12.92
N ASN A 107 -12.97 1.37 -12.37
CA ASN A 107 -13.52 2.53 -13.07
C ASN A 107 -12.39 3.35 -13.72
N ARG A 108 -11.76 2.78 -14.75
CA ARG A 108 -10.50 3.26 -15.33
C ARG A 108 -10.57 4.69 -15.88
N GLU A 109 -11.65 5.04 -16.57
CA GLU A 109 -11.84 6.38 -17.12
C GLU A 109 -11.98 7.44 -16.02
N ARG A 110 -12.76 7.15 -14.96
CA ARG A 110 -12.89 8.05 -13.81
C ARG A 110 -11.58 8.20 -13.04
N ALA A 111 -10.84 7.11 -12.88
CA ALA A 111 -9.52 7.13 -12.26
C ALA A 111 -8.56 8.04 -13.04
N ARG A 112 -8.48 7.89 -14.38
CA ARG A 112 -7.70 8.77 -15.26
C ARG A 112 -8.10 10.23 -15.07
N ASP A 113 -9.39 10.54 -15.15
CA ASP A 113 -9.89 11.93 -15.10
C ASP A 113 -9.57 12.59 -13.77
N ALA A 114 -9.69 11.85 -12.67
CA ALA A 114 -9.33 12.32 -11.33
C ALA A 114 -7.81 12.53 -11.15
N TYR A 115 -6.96 11.63 -11.68
CA TYR A 115 -5.50 11.87 -11.68
C TYR A 115 -5.11 13.09 -12.50
N LEU A 116 -5.73 13.31 -13.67
CA LEU A 116 -5.49 14.49 -14.48
C LEU A 116 -5.99 15.77 -13.80
N ALA A 117 -7.08 15.71 -13.01
CA ALA A 117 -7.54 16.84 -12.21
C ALA A 117 -6.55 17.21 -11.11
N ALA A 118 -5.97 16.21 -10.41
CA ALA A 118 -4.90 16.44 -9.45
C ALA A 118 -3.66 17.05 -10.12
N LEU A 119 -3.23 16.51 -11.25
CA LEU A 119 -2.03 16.94 -11.97
C LEU A 119 -2.12 18.38 -12.49
N LYS A 120 -3.32 18.88 -12.81
CA LYS A 120 -3.53 20.29 -13.17
C LYS A 120 -3.13 21.25 -12.05
N GLN A 121 -3.20 20.82 -10.79
CA GLN A 121 -2.90 21.66 -9.63
C GLN A 121 -1.44 21.54 -9.20
N ILE A 122 -0.85 20.36 -9.32
CA ILE A 122 0.56 20.09 -8.99
C ILE A 122 1.26 19.41 -10.18
N PRO A 123 1.55 20.16 -11.26
CA PRO A 123 2.02 19.61 -12.52
C PRO A 123 3.45 19.05 -12.48
N ASP A 124 4.21 19.29 -11.42
CA ASP A 124 5.60 18.91 -11.27
C ASP A 124 5.82 17.87 -10.15
N ASP A 125 4.77 17.13 -9.76
CA ASP A 125 4.88 15.98 -8.86
C ASP A 125 5.26 14.73 -9.69
N PRO A 126 6.46 14.14 -9.51
CA PRO A 126 6.92 13.01 -10.32
C PRO A 126 6.09 11.75 -10.11
N GLU A 127 5.60 11.52 -8.89
CA GLU A 127 4.78 10.34 -8.60
C GLU A 127 3.37 10.49 -9.18
N LEU A 128 2.80 11.68 -9.13
CA LEU A 128 1.49 11.95 -9.73
C LEU A 128 1.54 11.88 -11.25
N LEU A 129 2.62 12.37 -11.89
CA LEU A 129 2.86 12.20 -13.34
C LEU A 129 2.87 10.72 -13.72
N LEU A 130 3.53 9.89 -12.94
CA LEU A 130 3.59 8.46 -13.15
C LEU A 130 2.22 7.79 -12.98
N GLU A 131 1.48 8.12 -11.91
CA GLU A 131 0.13 7.60 -11.65
C GLU A 131 -0.84 8.00 -12.76
N ALA A 132 -0.78 9.26 -13.23
CA ALA A 132 -1.61 9.75 -14.33
C ALA A 132 -1.30 9.03 -15.65
N ALA A 133 -0.02 8.86 -16.00
CA ALA A 133 0.38 8.13 -17.19
C ALA A 133 -0.09 6.67 -17.18
N GLN A 134 0.02 6.00 -16.03
CA GLN A 134 -0.51 4.64 -15.86
C GLN A 134 -2.04 4.58 -16.00
N ALA A 135 -2.77 5.52 -15.39
CA ALA A 135 -4.22 5.56 -15.47
C ALA A 135 -4.69 5.84 -16.91
N MET A 136 -3.99 6.70 -17.66
CA MET A 136 -4.25 6.92 -19.09
C MET A 136 -4.09 5.64 -19.88
N ALA A 137 -3.00 4.92 -19.70
CA ALA A 137 -2.79 3.64 -20.38
C ALA A 137 -3.85 2.60 -20.01
N GLN A 138 -4.21 2.50 -18.73
CA GLN A 138 -5.24 1.55 -18.28
C GLN A 138 -6.64 1.85 -18.82
N ALA A 139 -6.96 3.12 -19.06
CA ALA A 139 -8.21 3.56 -19.68
C ALA A 139 -8.20 3.40 -21.20
N ALA A 140 -7.03 3.32 -21.82
CA ALA A 140 -6.88 3.18 -23.27
C ALA A 140 -7.12 1.73 -23.74
N PRO A 141 -7.61 1.52 -24.97
CA PRO A 141 -7.74 0.19 -25.58
C PRO A 141 -6.40 -0.56 -25.58
N GLY A 142 -6.42 -1.79 -25.07
CA GLY A 142 -5.22 -2.64 -25.01
C GLY A 142 -4.16 -2.17 -24.01
N ASN A 143 -4.52 -1.31 -23.06
CA ASN A 143 -3.63 -0.74 -22.05
C ASN A 143 -2.38 -0.09 -22.66
N ARG A 144 -2.54 0.64 -23.75
CA ARG A 144 -1.44 1.27 -24.49
C ARG A 144 -1.16 2.67 -23.97
N PHE A 145 0.11 2.98 -23.81
CA PHE A 145 0.56 4.33 -23.55
C PHE A 145 0.57 5.16 -24.85
N ASP A 146 -0.06 6.31 -24.83
CA ASP A 146 0.02 7.29 -25.89
C ASP A 146 1.25 8.21 -25.73
N ASP A 147 1.37 9.20 -26.63
CA ASP A 147 2.50 10.15 -26.59
C ASP A 147 2.44 11.08 -25.37
N GLU A 148 1.23 11.41 -24.88
CA GLU A 148 1.04 12.26 -23.71
C GLU A 148 1.48 11.51 -22.44
N ALA A 149 1.06 10.25 -22.28
CA ALA A 149 1.48 9.41 -21.17
C ALA A 149 3.01 9.20 -21.18
N LEU A 150 3.63 8.99 -22.35
CA LEU A 150 5.09 8.90 -22.46
C LEU A 150 5.78 10.20 -22.05
N ALA A 151 5.25 11.36 -22.47
CA ALA A 151 5.80 12.66 -22.08
C ALA A 151 5.74 12.86 -20.54
N MET A 152 4.66 12.41 -19.90
CA MET A 152 4.54 12.43 -18.43
C MET A 152 5.60 11.55 -17.77
N LEU A 153 5.85 10.34 -18.29
CA LEU A 153 6.89 9.45 -17.77
C LEU A 153 8.30 10.06 -17.90
N HIS A 154 8.60 10.68 -19.02
CA HIS A 154 9.87 11.39 -19.21
C HIS A 154 10.00 12.59 -18.27
N LYS A 155 8.93 13.35 -18.07
CA LYS A 155 8.91 14.47 -17.12
C LYS A 155 9.12 13.97 -15.69
N ALA A 156 8.45 12.88 -15.29
CA ALA A 156 8.64 12.26 -13.98
C ALA A 156 10.10 11.85 -13.77
N LEU A 157 10.72 11.22 -14.78
CA LEU A 157 12.12 10.80 -14.71
C LEU A 157 13.09 11.99 -14.71
N ALA A 158 12.74 13.10 -15.37
CA ALA A 158 13.55 14.33 -15.34
C ALA A 158 13.51 15.02 -13.97
N LEU A 159 12.37 14.97 -13.27
CA LEU A 159 12.19 15.52 -11.93
C LEU A 159 12.80 14.58 -10.85
N ASP A 160 12.70 13.28 -11.04
CA ASP A 160 13.28 12.24 -10.18
C ASP A 160 14.05 11.23 -11.04
N PRO A 161 15.36 11.46 -11.28
CA PRO A 161 16.20 10.55 -12.07
C PRO A 161 16.34 9.14 -11.47
N GLY A 162 16.08 8.98 -10.18
CA GLY A 162 16.07 7.69 -9.47
C GLY A 162 14.77 6.91 -9.60
N ASN A 163 13.76 7.44 -10.26
CA ASN A 163 12.45 6.80 -10.35
C ASN A 163 12.48 5.52 -11.19
N GLN A 164 12.63 4.39 -10.51
CA GLN A 164 12.71 3.07 -11.14
C GLN A 164 11.41 2.70 -11.88
N ARG A 165 10.25 3.10 -11.35
CA ARG A 165 8.95 2.83 -11.97
C ARG A 165 8.77 3.60 -13.28
N ALA A 166 9.15 4.88 -13.32
CA ALA A 166 9.10 5.67 -14.54
C ALA A 166 10.00 5.06 -15.62
N ARG A 167 11.23 4.66 -15.27
CA ARG A 167 12.17 3.99 -16.19
C ARG A 167 11.62 2.65 -16.67
N TRP A 168 11.00 1.86 -15.79
CA TRP A 168 10.34 0.63 -16.18
C TRP A 168 9.25 0.86 -17.23
N PHE A 169 8.34 1.83 -17.00
CA PHE A 169 7.25 2.11 -17.93
C PHE A 169 7.71 2.69 -19.25
N ILE A 170 8.79 3.49 -19.28
CA ILE A 170 9.39 3.93 -20.54
C ILE A 170 9.80 2.72 -21.38
N GLY A 171 10.47 1.74 -20.82
CA GLY A 171 10.80 0.49 -21.52
C GLY A 171 9.55 -0.28 -21.98
N VAL A 172 8.48 -0.30 -21.19
CA VAL A 172 7.19 -0.89 -21.61
C VAL A 172 6.62 -0.17 -22.83
N VAL A 173 6.66 1.18 -22.84
CA VAL A 173 6.20 1.99 -23.99
C VAL A 173 7.01 1.69 -25.23
N GLN A 174 8.34 1.64 -25.12
CA GLN A 174 9.25 1.31 -26.21
C GLN A 174 8.91 -0.07 -26.80
N ARG A 175 8.68 -1.07 -25.94
CA ARG A 175 8.19 -2.39 -26.38
C ARG A 175 6.86 -2.32 -27.11
N GLN A 176 5.89 -1.57 -26.59
CA GLN A 176 4.57 -1.41 -27.24
C GLN A 176 4.66 -0.75 -28.63
N ARG A 177 5.74 0.00 -28.89
CA ARG A 177 6.03 0.66 -30.18
C ARG A 177 6.88 -0.18 -31.10
N GLY A 178 7.38 -1.35 -30.66
CA GLY A 178 8.32 -2.17 -31.41
C GLY A 178 9.76 -1.64 -31.38
N GLU A 179 10.05 -0.71 -30.46
CA GLU A 179 11.38 -0.14 -30.21
C GLU A 179 12.13 -1.05 -29.21
N ASP A 180 12.25 -2.34 -29.56
CA ASP A 180 12.71 -3.39 -28.63
C ASP A 180 14.18 -3.20 -28.21
N ALA A 181 15.04 -2.69 -29.09
CA ALA A 181 16.43 -2.41 -28.76
C ALA A 181 16.56 -1.27 -27.74
N ASP A 182 15.72 -0.23 -27.85
CA ASP A 182 15.69 0.87 -26.89
C ASP A 182 15.16 0.41 -25.54
N ALA A 183 14.13 -0.46 -25.52
CA ALA A 183 13.62 -1.06 -24.31
C ALA A 183 14.70 -1.87 -23.57
N VAL A 184 15.50 -2.66 -24.31
CA VAL A 184 16.65 -3.38 -23.74
C VAL A 184 17.61 -2.40 -23.07
N ALA A 185 18.03 -1.34 -23.75
CA ALA A 185 18.96 -0.35 -23.19
C ALA A 185 18.40 0.32 -21.94
N THR A 186 17.10 0.69 -21.96
CA THR A 186 16.41 1.30 -20.84
C THR A 186 16.36 0.39 -19.62
N TRP A 187 16.05 -0.89 -19.82
CA TRP A 187 15.93 -1.86 -18.73
C TRP A 187 17.28 -2.39 -18.24
N GLU A 188 18.28 -2.52 -19.10
CA GLU A 188 19.65 -2.87 -18.69
C GLU A 188 20.25 -1.79 -17.76
N ALA A 189 20.00 -0.51 -18.06
CA ALA A 189 20.38 0.57 -17.16
C ALA A 189 19.67 0.51 -15.80
N LEU A 190 18.43 0.00 -15.77
CA LEU A 190 17.66 -0.15 -14.53
C LEU A 190 18.17 -1.29 -13.64
N LEU A 191 18.82 -2.32 -14.21
CA LEU A 191 19.33 -3.48 -13.45
C LEU A 191 20.30 -3.11 -12.33
N ALA A 192 21.04 -2.00 -12.48
CA ALA A 192 22.00 -1.55 -11.49
C ALA A 192 21.33 -0.97 -10.22
N ASP A 193 20.08 -0.55 -10.34
CA ASP A 193 19.39 0.25 -9.33
C ASP A 193 18.31 -0.58 -8.57
N VAL A 194 18.05 -1.82 -8.98
CA VAL A 194 16.98 -2.66 -8.41
C VAL A 194 17.53 -3.77 -7.51
N ASP A 195 16.68 -4.26 -6.61
CA ASP A 195 16.98 -5.42 -5.75
C ASP A 195 17.11 -6.73 -6.57
N PRO A 196 17.74 -7.79 -6.01
CA PRO A 196 18.00 -9.04 -6.74
C PRO A 196 16.74 -9.74 -7.26
N ASP A 197 15.61 -9.69 -6.56
CA ASP A 197 14.38 -10.36 -6.96
C ASP A 197 13.74 -9.61 -8.14
N THR A 198 13.66 -8.28 -8.04
CA THR A 198 13.23 -7.41 -9.14
C THR A 198 14.17 -7.54 -10.35
N ALA A 199 15.49 -7.62 -10.14
CA ALA A 199 16.46 -7.85 -11.21
C ALA A 199 16.23 -9.17 -11.95
N ALA A 200 15.84 -10.24 -11.26
CA ALA A 200 15.52 -11.51 -11.92
C ALA A 200 14.31 -11.41 -12.86
N ALA A 201 13.24 -10.75 -12.41
CA ALA A 201 12.06 -10.49 -13.23
C ALA A 201 12.39 -9.58 -14.43
N LEU A 202 13.20 -8.54 -14.20
CA LEU A 202 13.64 -7.60 -15.22
C LEU A 202 14.49 -8.28 -16.30
N ARG A 203 15.43 -9.15 -15.93
CA ARG A 203 16.23 -9.94 -16.89
C ARG A 203 15.36 -10.78 -17.84
N THR A 204 14.26 -11.33 -17.31
CA THR A 204 13.30 -12.08 -18.14
C THR A 204 12.69 -11.17 -19.22
N GLN A 205 12.28 -9.95 -18.86
CA GLN A 205 11.73 -9.00 -19.82
C GLN A 205 12.78 -8.52 -20.83
N ILE A 206 14.01 -8.29 -20.37
CA ILE A 206 15.14 -7.95 -21.25
C ILE A 206 15.40 -9.08 -22.26
N ALA A 207 15.39 -10.34 -21.82
CA ALA A 207 15.60 -11.47 -22.73
C ALA A 207 14.54 -11.53 -23.84
N ILE A 208 13.26 -11.32 -23.49
CA ILE A 208 12.15 -11.26 -24.47
C ILE A 208 12.34 -10.10 -25.43
N ALA A 209 12.75 -8.92 -24.93
CA ALA A 209 12.98 -7.75 -25.77
C ALA A 209 14.19 -7.96 -26.71
N ARG A 210 15.29 -8.57 -26.23
CA ARG A 210 16.46 -8.90 -27.04
C ARG A 210 16.12 -9.86 -28.17
N GLU A 211 15.33 -10.89 -27.89
CA GLU A 211 14.84 -11.83 -28.92
C GLU A 211 14.02 -11.09 -29.98
N ALA A 212 13.06 -10.25 -29.57
CA ALA A 212 12.24 -9.45 -30.47
C ALA A 212 13.07 -8.45 -31.32
N ALA A 213 14.14 -7.89 -30.75
CA ALA A 213 15.09 -7.01 -31.44
C ALA A 213 16.11 -7.75 -32.34
N GLY A 214 16.10 -9.09 -32.35
CA GLY A 214 17.11 -9.88 -33.07
C GLY A 214 18.54 -9.77 -32.47
N MET A 215 18.65 -9.39 -31.20
CA MET A 215 19.91 -9.27 -30.49
C MET A 215 20.37 -10.61 -29.92
N PRO A 216 21.68 -10.86 -29.76
CA PRO A 216 22.17 -12.07 -29.09
C PRO A 216 21.68 -12.12 -27.62
N PRO A 217 21.51 -13.35 -27.04
CA PRO A 217 21.16 -13.48 -25.63
C PRO A 217 22.15 -12.72 -24.74
N ALA A 218 21.65 -12.22 -23.60
CA ALA A 218 22.52 -11.60 -22.60
C ALA A 218 23.54 -12.64 -22.06
N PRO A 219 24.79 -12.24 -21.74
CA PRO A 219 25.83 -13.16 -21.27
C PRO A 219 25.42 -13.98 -20.03
N ASP A 220 24.57 -13.42 -19.18
CA ASP A 220 24.09 -14.01 -17.91
C ASP A 220 22.61 -14.45 -17.96
N ALA A 221 22.02 -14.61 -19.14
CA ALA A 221 20.64 -15.05 -19.26
C ALA A 221 20.52 -16.49 -18.71
N PRO A 222 19.58 -16.79 -17.78
CA PRO A 222 19.29 -18.16 -17.42
C PRO A 222 18.91 -18.92 -18.70
N ALA A 223 19.53 -20.11 -18.92
CA ALA A 223 19.23 -20.94 -20.09
C ALA A 223 17.70 -21.10 -20.19
N ALA A 224 17.13 -20.74 -21.34
CA ALA A 224 15.72 -20.93 -21.60
C ALA A 224 15.40 -22.41 -21.38
N THR A 225 14.68 -22.74 -20.32
CA THR A 225 14.08 -24.07 -20.15
C THR A 225 13.01 -24.19 -21.23
N GLY A 226 13.42 -24.75 -22.37
CA GLY A 226 12.49 -25.11 -23.43
C GLY A 226 11.40 -26.02 -22.88
N PRO A 227 10.20 -26.02 -23.48
CA PRO A 227 9.13 -26.91 -23.04
C PRO A 227 9.67 -28.35 -23.10
N ALA A 228 9.59 -29.04 -21.94
CA ALA A 228 9.88 -30.47 -21.89
C ALA A 228 8.90 -31.18 -22.84
N THR A 229 9.39 -31.59 -23.98
CA THR A 229 8.66 -32.52 -24.86
C THR A 229 8.59 -33.86 -24.15
N ALA A 230 7.40 -34.23 -23.68
CA ALA A 230 7.02 -35.59 -23.34
C ALA A 230 5.90 -36.03 -24.28
#